data_a914ad63ef11314c7b67dec9f05033ab
#
_entry.id   a914ad63ef11314c7b67dec9f05033ab
#
_cell.length_a   1.000
_cell.length_b   1.000
_cell.length_c   1.000
_cell.angle_alpha   90.00
_cell.angle_beta   90.00
_cell.angle_gamma   90.00
#
_symmetry.space_group_name_H-M   'P 1'
#
loop_
_entity.id
_entity.type
_entity.pdbx_description
1 polymer ?
#
loop_
_entity_poly.entity_id
_entity_poly.type
_entity_poly.pdbx_seq_one_letter_code
_entity_poly.pdbx_strand_id
1 'polypeptide(L)' 'MERKNIIGSKVKLFRKQKNCTQKDLVARINIQGVKIDEPMLSRIESETRPVFDYEVFAIANALSINIDDLFKFKE' A
#
# COMPACT_ATOMS: atom_id res chain seq x y z
N MET A 1 8.91 13.05 -14.11
CA MET A 1 8.66 12.53 -12.75
C MET A 1 8.82 11.04 -12.72
N GLU A 2 9.61 10.56 -11.80
CA GLU A 2 10.08 9.17 -11.81
C GLU A 2 9.34 8.31 -10.78
N ARG A 3 8.03 8.35 -10.83
CA ARG A 3 7.25 7.50 -9.93
C ARG A 3 7.37 6.05 -10.36
N LYS A 4 7.65 5.19 -9.39
CA LYS A 4 7.76 3.75 -9.63
C LYS A 4 6.43 3.02 -9.42
N ASN A 5 5.47 3.67 -8.76
CA ASN A 5 4.10 3.21 -8.67
C ASN A 5 3.21 4.44 -8.56
N ILE A 6 1.91 4.27 -8.76
CA ILE A 6 0.97 5.39 -8.73
C ILE A 6 0.01 5.30 -7.56
N ILE A 7 0.12 4.28 -6.73
CA ILE A 7 -0.84 4.06 -5.64
C ILE A 7 -0.30 4.44 -4.28
N GLY A 8 0.99 4.73 -4.16
CA GLY A 8 1.65 4.88 -2.87
C GLY A 8 1.02 5.93 -1.97
N SER A 9 0.72 7.11 -2.53
CA SER A 9 0.10 8.17 -1.74
C SER A 9 -1.29 7.78 -1.27
N LYS A 10 -2.02 7.00 -2.06
CA LYS A 10 -3.33 6.47 -1.67
C LYS A 10 -3.21 5.44 -0.56
N VAL A 11 -2.20 4.58 -0.64
CA VAL A 11 -1.93 3.61 0.42
C VAL A 11 -1.72 4.33 1.74
N LYS A 12 -0.88 5.35 1.73
CA LYS A 12 -0.60 6.13 2.93
C LYS A 12 -1.86 6.82 3.45
N LEU A 13 -2.65 7.40 2.55
CA LEU A 13 -3.89 8.09 2.90
C LEU A 13 -4.86 7.14 3.59
N PHE A 14 -5.17 6.00 2.97
CA PHE A 14 -6.10 5.04 3.54
C PHE A 14 -5.57 4.46 4.85
N ARG A 15 -4.26 4.19 4.92
CA ARG A 15 -3.66 3.70 6.15
C ARG A 15 -3.89 4.67 7.30
N LYS A 16 -3.62 5.95 7.06
CA LYS A 16 -3.80 6.98 8.10
C LYS A 16 -5.26 7.18 8.47
N GLN A 17 -6.16 7.12 7.49
CA GLN A 17 -7.59 7.22 7.77
C GLN A 17 -8.08 6.10 8.69
N LYS A 18 -7.44 4.95 8.64
CA LYS A 18 -7.81 3.80 9.45
C LYS A 18 -6.98 3.68 10.73
N ASN A 19 -6.22 4.72 11.05
CA ASN A 19 -5.36 4.74 12.25
C ASN A 19 -4.45 3.51 12.31
N CYS A 20 -3.91 3.14 11.16
CA CYS A 20 -3.06 1.97 11.00
C CYS A 20 -1.63 2.44 10.82
N THR A 21 -0.70 1.96 11.67
CA THR A 21 0.71 2.30 11.51
C THR A 21 1.29 1.48 10.36
N GLN A 22 2.48 1.88 9.89
CA GLN A 22 3.17 1.06 8.89
C GLN A 22 3.44 -0.34 9.42
N LYS A 23 3.82 -0.44 10.70
CA LYS A 23 4.06 -1.74 11.33
C LYS A 23 2.81 -2.61 11.30
N ASP A 24 1.65 -2.03 11.61
CA ASP A 24 0.38 -2.74 11.59
C ASP A 24 0.05 -3.23 10.18
N LEU A 25 0.24 -2.36 9.20
CA LEU A 25 -0.07 -2.72 7.82
C LEU A 25 0.83 -3.84 7.32
N VAL A 26 2.13 -3.75 7.63
CA VAL A 26 3.08 -4.80 7.28
C VAL A 26 2.64 -6.14 7.86
N ALA A 27 2.23 -6.15 9.14
CA ALA A 27 1.79 -7.40 9.77
C ALA A 27 0.58 -7.99 9.05
N ARG A 28 -0.39 -7.14 8.67
CA ARG A 28 -1.59 -7.59 7.97
C ARG A 28 -1.29 -8.11 6.57
N ILE A 29 -0.29 -7.53 5.91
CA ILE A 29 0.13 -7.99 4.60
C ILE A 29 0.85 -9.33 4.72
N ASN A 30 1.73 -9.46 5.73
CA ASN A 30 2.52 -10.69 5.93
C ASN A 30 1.61 -11.89 6.24
N ILE A 31 0.52 -11.68 6.97
CA ILE A 31 -0.43 -12.74 7.27
C ILE A 31 -0.98 -13.39 6.00
N GLN A 32 -1.07 -12.62 4.93
CA GLN A 32 -1.57 -13.12 3.64
C GLN A 32 -0.50 -13.88 2.85
N GLY A 33 0.70 -14.03 3.41
CA GLY A 33 1.79 -14.74 2.73
C GLY A 33 2.64 -13.85 1.86
N VAL A 34 2.44 -12.55 1.89
CA VAL A 34 3.22 -11.59 1.11
C VAL A 34 4.29 -11.00 2.01
N LYS A 35 5.55 -11.11 1.62
CA LYS A 35 6.67 -10.68 2.44
C LYS A 35 7.09 -9.27 2.07
N ILE A 36 6.82 -8.34 2.98
CA ILE A 36 7.37 -6.98 2.91
C ILE A 36 7.76 -6.58 4.33
N ASP A 37 8.58 -5.54 4.42
CA ASP A 37 8.97 -4.96 5.71
C ASP A 37 8.63 -3.47 5.71
N GLU A 38 8.88 -2.79 6.84
CA GLU A 38 8.54 -1.38 6.96
C GLU A 38 9.31 -0.49 5.98
N PRO A 39 10.62 -0.69 5.76
CA PRO A 39 11.32 0.10 4.75
C PRO A 39 10.73 -0.08 3.35
N MET A 40 10.33 -1.29 3.00
CA MET A 40 9.69 -1.54 1.70
C MET A 40 8.37 -0.82 1.60
N LEU A 41 7.54 -0.88 2.66
CA LEU A 41 6.25 -0.18 2.66
C LEU A 41 6.47 1.34 2.56
N SER A 42 7.47 1.86 3.28
CA SER A 42 7.79 3.28 3.20
C SER A 42 8.11 3.71 1.77
N ARG A 43 8.86 2.88 1.04
CA ARG A 43 9.20 3.17 -0.36
C ARG A 43 7.99 3.04 -1.27
N ILE A 44 7.08 2.13 -0.97
CA ILE A 44 5.81 2.04 -1.71
C ILE A 44 5.02 3.33 -1.51
N GLU A 45 4.90 3.79 -0.27
CA GLU A 45 4.12 4.99 0.03
C GLU A 45 4.73 6.26 -0.56
N SER A 46 6.06 6.31 -0.67
CA SER A 46 6.74 7.44 -1.31
C SER A 46 6.82 7.30 -2.83
N GLU A 47 6.35 6.17 -3.36
CA GLU A 47 6.31 5.90 -4.81
C GLU A 47 7.70 5.78 -5.43
N THR A 48 8.69 5.38 -4.63
CA THR A 48 10.05 5.18 -5.08
C THR A 48 10.39 3.72 -5.36
N ARG A 49 9.41 2.82 -5.19
CA ARG A 49 9.55 1.39 -5.43
C ARG A 49 8.37 0.91 -6.26
N PRO A 50 8.58 0.02 -7.24
CA PRO A 50 7.45 -0.59 -7.95
C PRO A 50 6.65 -1.49 -7.00
N VAL A 51 5.39 -1.72 -7.33
CA VAL A 51 4.49 -2.58 -6.56
C VAL A 51 3.99 -3.67 -7.48
N PHE A 52 4.14 -4.92 -7.04
CA PHE A 52 3.66 -6.06 -7.82
C PHE A 52 2.15 -6.23 -7.60
N ASP A 53 1.48 -6.85 -8.55
CA ASP A 53 0.02 -7.00 -8.50
C ASP A 53 -0.44 -7.71 -7.23
N TYR A 54 0.25 -8.77 -6.82
CA TYR A 54 -0.13 -9.49 -5.59
C TYR A 54 0.10 -8.64 -4.35
N GLU A 55 1.04 -7.69 -4.40
CA GLU A 55 1.25 -6.76 -3.30
C GLU A 55 0.09 -5.76 -3.24
N VAL A 56 -0.36 -5.27 -4.38
CA VAL A 56 -1.51 -4.35 -4.45
C VAL A 56 -2.74 -5.03 -3.85
N PHE A 57 -2.98 -6.28 -4.23
CA PHE A 57 -4.10 -7.05 -3.72
C PHE A 57 -4.02 -7.20 -2.21
N ALA A 58 -2.85 -7.56 -1.69
CA ALA A 58 -2.64 -7.76 -0.26
C ALA A 58 -2.80 -6.45 0.53
N ILE A 59 -2.34 -5.34 -0.03
CA ILE A 59 -2.50 -4.03 0.60
C ILE A 59 -3.98 -3.66 0.71
N ALA A 60 -4.73 -3.83 -0.38
CA ALA A 60 -6.15 -3.51 -0.38
C ALA A 60 -6.90 -4.36 0.65
N ASN A 61 -6.62 -5.67 0.71
CA ASN A 61 -7.22 -6.56 1.70
C ASN A 61 -6.85 -6.13 3.11
N ALA A 62 -5.59 -5.80 3.35
CA ALA A 62 -5.13 -5.40 4.68
C ALA A 62 -5.79 -4.11 5.15
N LEU A 63 -6.13 -3.23 4.22
CA LEU A 63 -6.79 -1.96 4.53
C LEU A 63 -8.31 -2.06 4.47
N SER A 64 -8.85 -3.22 4.11
CA SER A 64 -10.30 -3.43 3.96
C SER A 64 -10.94 -2.46 3.00
N ILE A 65 -10.26 -2.22 1.88
CA ILE A 65 -10.77 -1.37 0.80
C ILE A 65 -10.81 -2.20 -0.48
N ASN A 66 -11.55 -1.71 -1.47
CA ASN A 66 -11.55 -2.32 -2.79
C ASN A 66 -10.26 -1.94 -3.51
N ILE A 67 -9.77 -2.85 -4.34
CA ILE A 67 -8.52 -2.62 -5.04
C ILE A 67 -8.60 -1.37 -5.93
N ASP A 68 -9.77 -1.14 -6.54
CA ASP A 68 -9.95 0.02 -7.40
C ASP A 68 -9.93 1.34 -6.65
N ASP A 69 -10.17 1.33 -5.33
CA ASP A 69 -10.03 2.57 -4.53
C ASP A 69 -8.61 3.11 -4.59
N LEU A 70 -7.62 2.23 -4.77
CA LEU A 70 -6.23 2.66 -4.87
C LEU A 70 -5.92 3.34 -6.21
N PHE A 71 -6.79 3.18 -7.19
CA PHE A 71 -6.60 3.71 -8.53
C PHE A 71 -7.57 4.82 -8.89
N LYS A 72 -8.32 5.33 -7.92
CA LYS A 72 -9.23 6.45 -8.15
C LYS A 72 -8.48 7.75 -7.92
N PHE A 73 -8.26 8.48 -8.99
CA PHE A 73 -7.55 9.75 -8.93
C PHE A 73 -8.47 10.86 -9.40
N LYS A 74 -8.36 12.01 -8.74
CA LYS A 74 -9.11 13.17 -9.17
C LYS A 74 -8.53 13.75 -10.45
N GLU A 75 -9.40 14.18 -11.30
CA GLU A 75 -9.05 14.85 -12.54
C GLU A 75 -8.84 16.33 -12.33
#